data_9cb3d8cc3cad00b61db7c17df07f40ff
#
_entry.id   9cb3d8cc3cad00b61db7c17df07f40ff
#
_cell.length_a   1.000
_cell.length_b   1.000
_cell.length_c   1.000
_cell.angle_alpha   90.00
_cell.angle_beta   90.00
_cell.angle_gamma   90.00
#
_symmetry.space_group_name_H-M   'P 1'
#
loop_
_entity.id
_entity.type
_entity.pdbx_description
1 polymer ?
#
loop_
_entity_poly.entity_id
_entity_poly.type
_entity_poly.pdbx_seq_one_letter_code
_entity_poly.pdbx_strand_id
1 'polypeptide(L)'
;DQPISIAIDSSGIKVSNSGDWIRKKWKVKKGYLKIHLAVDPSSKECVSIEVTKEDVHDNKEFKPLLEDAMSKNHVERAYGDGAYDARANFNLLDANGIDAAIKVRKNAVPKARGSYTRKLAVMEQQKDFDTWKKEKRYGDRWSVEGAFSCIKRIFGEYVSAKKFVNMAKEMTMKASLYNLFIRMTMGRG
;
A
#
# COMPACT_ATOMS: atom_id res chain seq x y z
N ASP A 1 -22.98 5.06 -1.13
CA ASP A 1 -21.83 4.13 -1.07
C ASP A 1 -21.35 4.07 0.37
N GLN A 2 -21.13 2.86 0.90
CA GLN A 2 -20.57 2.71 2.26
C GLN A 2 -19.10 3.13 2.26
N PRO A 3 -18.62 3.81 3.32
CA PRO A 3 -17.22 4.16 3.45
C PRO A 3 -16.37 2.91 3.57
N ILE A 4 -15.18 2.95 2.99
CA ILE A 4 -14.21 1.85 3.04
C ILE A 4 -12.96 2.22 3.83
N SER A 5 -12.29 1.23 4.37
CA SER A 5 -10.92 1.38 4.86
C SER A 5 -9.95 0.91 3.78
N ILE A 6 -8.71 1.40 3.79
CA ILE A 6 -7.66 0.92 2.87
C ILE A 6 -6.40 0.54 3.63
N ALA A 7 -5.79 -0.58 3.25
CA ALA A 7 -4.47 -1.00 3.72
C ALA A 7 -3.43 -0.77 2.63
N ILE A 8 -2.39 0.00 2.92
CA ILE A 8 -1.35 0.39 1.96
C ILE A 8 -0.03 -0.30 2.33
N ASP A 9 0.58 -0.95 1.34
CA ASP A 9 1.91 -1.54 1.46
C ASP A 9 2.56 -1.72 0.09
N SER A 10 3.84 -2.13 0.08
CA SER A 10 4.60 -2.39 -1.13
C SER A 10 5.22 -3.78 -1.15
N SER A 11 5.45 -4.31 -2.36
CA SER A 11 6.13 -5.59 -2.53
C SER A 11 6.97 -5.62 -3.80
N GLY A 12 8.11 -6.33 -3.74
CA GLY A 12 8.97 -6.54 -4.90
C GLY A 12 8.41 -7.61 -5.84
N ILE A 13 8.52 -7.35 -7.16
CA ILE A 13 8.22 -8.28 -8.24
C ILE A 13 9.47 -8.47 -9.08
N LYS A 14 9.84 -9.70 -9.37
CA LYS A 14 11.01 -10.04 -10.21
C LYS A 14 10.77 -9.64 -11.65
N VAL A 15 11.79 -9.07 -12.29
CA VAL A 15 11.77 -8.86 -13.74
C VAL A 15 12.31 -10.12 -14.41
N SER A 16 11.48 -10.86 -15.12
CA SER A 16 11.85 -12.06 -15.88
C SER A 16 12.91 -11.70 -16.91
N ASN A 17 13.90 -12.56 -17.10
CA ASN A 17 15.05 -12.31 -17.97
C ASN A 17 15.93 -11.11 -17.54
N SER A 18 16.11 -10.94 -16.25
CA SER A 18 17.01 -9.95 -15.66
C SER A 18 18.47 -10.31 -15.88
N GLY A 19 18.90 -10.44 -17.15
CA GLY A 19 20.31 -10.41 -17.49
C GLY A 19 20.88 -9.01 -17.20
N ASP A 20 22.23 -8.90 -17.14
CA ASP A 20 22.94 -7.64 -16.87
C ASP A 20 22.51 -6.47 -17.79
N TRP A 21 21.97 -6.78 -18.96
CA TRP A 21 21.43 -5.80 -19.90
C TRP A 21 20.25 -5.00 -19.33
N ILE A 22 19.30 -5.65 -18.66
CA ILE A 22 18.15 -4.96 -18.03
C ILE A 22 18.63 -4.12 -16.86
N ARG A 23 19.57 -4.62 -16.07
CA ARG A 23 20.18 -3.85 -14.97
C ARG A 23 20.83 -2.56 -15.46
N LYS A 24 21.60 -2.61 -16.54
CA LYS A 24 22.28 -1.44 -17.14
C LYS A 24 21.28 -0.45 -17.75
N LYS A 25 20.30 -0.95 -18.52
CA LYS A 25 19.34 -0.11 -19.24
C LYS A 25 18.36 0.61 -18.31
N TRP A 26 17.97 -0.01 -17.19
CA TRP A 26 16.91 0.50 -16.30
C TRP A 26 17.44 1.04 -14.98
N LYS A 27 18.74 0.97 -14.76
CA LYS A 27 19.39 1.30 -13.46
C LYS A 27 18.73 0.56 -12.28
N VAL A 28 18.23 -0.65 -12.53
CA VAL A 28 17.60 -1.49 -11.52
C VAL A 28 18.69 -2.28 -10.82
N LYS A 29 18.97 -2.00 -9.55
CA LYS A 29 20.08 -2.60 -8.81
C LYS A 29 19.95 -4.12 -8.65
N LYS A 30 18.72 -4.64 -8.49
CA LYS A 30 18.46 -6.06 -8.19
C LYS A 30 17.54 -6.78 -9.18
N GLY A 31 17.05 -6.10 -10.23
CA GLY A 31 16.12 -6.69 -11.20
C GLY A 31 14.70 -6.88 -10.64
N TYR A 32 14.29 -6.00 -9.74
CA TYR A 32 12.94 -5.95 -9.19
C TYR A 32 12.24 -4.66 -9.59
N LEU A 33 10.92 -4.76 -9.74
CA LEU A 33 10.01 -3.64 -9.65
C LEU A 33 9.39 -3.62 -8.26
N LYS A 34 8.93 -2.47 -7.82
CA LYS A 34 8.06 -2.34 -6.67
C LYS A 34 6.63 -2.14 -7.12
N ILE A 35 5.72 -2.92 -6.55
CA ILE A 35 4.28 -2.68 -6.65
C ILE A 35 3.80 -2.17 -5.31
N HIS A 36 2.99 -1.13 -5.35
CA HIS A 36 2.35 -0.53 -4.19
C HIS A 36 0.85 -0.71 -4.36
N LEU A 37 0.18 -1.23 -3.36
CA LEU A 37 -1.26 -1.49 -3.39
C LEU A 37 -1.96 -0.75 -2.25
N ALA A 38 -3.15 -0.26 -2.53
CA ALA A 38 -4.17 0.01 -1.53
C ALA A 38 -5.27 -1.05 -1.67
N VAL A 39 -5.55 -1.77 -0.60
CA VAL A 39 -6.49 -2.89 -0.57
C VAL A 39 -7.58 -2.59 0.45
N ASP A 40 -8.84 -2.78 0.11
CA ASP A 40 -9.94 -2.75 1.08
C ASP A 40 -9.93 -4.03 1.92
N PRO A 41 -9.77 -3.92 3.26
CA PRO A 41 -9.77 -5.08 4.14
C PRO A 41 -11.08 -5.87 4.15
N SER A 42 -12.21 -5.25 3.82
CA SER A 42 -13.52 -5.90 3.80
C SER A 42 -13.72 -6.73 2.55
N SER A 43 -13.62 -6.12 1.38
CA SER A 43 -13.82 -6.79 0.09
C SER A 43 -12.58 -7.57 -0.37
N LYS A 44 -11.41 -7.32 0.20
CA LYS A 44 -10.09 -7.83 -0.24
C LYS A 44 -9.67 -7.35 -1.63
N GLU A 45 -10.40 -6.42 -2.23
CA GLU A 45 -10.08 -5.89 -3.56
C GLU A 45 -8.92 -4.88 -3.52
N CYS A 46 -8.10 -4.89 -4.56
CA CYS A 46 -7.17 -3.81 -4.84
C CYS A 46 -7.95 -2.58 -5.32
N VAL A 47 -7.93 -1.52 -4.53
CA VAL A 47 -8.61 -0.25 -4.83
C VAL A 47 -7.72 0.64 -5.69
N SER A 48 -6.42 0.65 -5.41
CA SER A 48 -5.42 1.42 -6.13
C SER A 48 -4.10 0.64 -6.27
N ILE A 49 -3.38 0.90 -7.36
CA ILE A 49 -2.08 0.30 -7.66
C ILE A 49 -1.13 1.31 -8.29
N GLU A 50 0.09 1.34 -7.77
CA GLU A 50 1.21 2.04 -8.38
C GLU A 50 2.37 1.08 -8.61
N VAL A 51 3.11 1.29 -9.70
CA VAL A 51 4.27 0.47 -10.06
C VAL A 51 5.48 1.37 -10.25
N THR A 52 6.51 1.13 -9.45
CA THR A 52 7.73 1.95 -9.47
C THR A 52 8.98 1.10 -9.67
N LYS A 53 10.10 1.78 -9.88
CA LYS A 53 11.41 1.15 -9.78
C LYS A 53 11.74 0.83 -8.31
N GLU A 54 12.65 -0.11 -8.08
CA GLU A 54 13.01 -0.56 -6.73
C GLU A 54 13.61 0.54 -5.82
N ASP A 55 14.17 1.60 -6.41
CA ASP A 55 14.81 2.72 -5.70
C ASP A 55 13.83 3.77 -5.18
N VAL A 56 12.58 3.69 -5.55
CA VAL A 56 11.53 4.60 -5.06
C VAL A 56 11.15 4.22 -3.63
N HIS A 57 11.16 5.19 -2.73
CA HIS A 57 10.73 5.00 -1.35
C HIS A 57 9.21 4.84 -1.26
N ASP A 58 8.72 3.86 -0.51
CA ASP A 58 7.29 3.52 -0.36
C ASP A 58 6.44 4.72 0.05
N ASN A 59 6.98 5.54 0.94
CA ASN A 59 6.32 6.76 1.40
C ASN A 59 5.93 7.75 0.29
N LYS A 60 6.62 7.74 -0.85
CA LYS A 60 6.30 8.63 -1.98
C LYS A 60 5.01 8.23 -2.68
N GLU A 61 4.68 6.95 -2.64
CA GLU A 61 3.51 6.40 -3.32
C GLU A 61 2.26 6.41 -2.43
N PHE A 62 2.37 6.82 -1.17
CA PHE A 62 1.23 6.92 -0.26
C PHE A 62 0.16 7.90 -0.78
N LYS A 63 0.60 9.11 -1.17
CA LYS A 63 -0.31 10.15 -1.67
C LYS A 63 -0.99 9.73 -2.99
N PRO A 64 -0.28 9.30 -4.05
CA PRO A 64 -0.91 8.82 -5.28
C PRO A 64 -1.94 7.72 -5.06
N LEU A 65 -1.59 6.70 -4.25
CA LEU A 65 -2.50 5.60 -3.93
C LEU A 65 -3.76 6.07 -3.20
N LEU A 66 -3.60 6.96 -2.22
CA LEU A 66 -4.73 7.50 -1.47
C LEU A 66 -5.63 8.36 -2.36
N GLU A 67 -5.06 9.25 -3.19
CA GLU A 67 -5.83 10.10 -4.10
C GLU A 67 -6.59 9.28 -5.15
N ASP A 68 -5.96 8.25 -5.72
CA ASP A 68 -6.64 7.34 -6.65
C ASP A 68 -7.76 6.55 -5.94
N ALA A 69 -7.55 6.07 -4.73
CA ALA A 69 -8.57 5.39 -3.94
C ALA A 69 -9.76 6.32 -3.62
N MET A 70 -9.49 7.56 -3.20
CA MET A 70 -10.52 8.57 -2.91
C MET A 70 -11.31 9.01 -4.15
N SER A 71 -10.70 8.97 -5.32
CA SER A 71 -11.39 9.33 -6.57
C SER A 71 -12.54 8.38 -6.93
N LYS A 72 -12.55 7.19 -6.34
CA LYS A 72 -13.50 6.10 -6.64
C LYS A 72 -14.35 5.69 -5.44
N ASN A 73 -13.91 6.02 -4.23
CA ASN A 73 -14.51 5.54 -2.99
C ASN A 73 -14.50 6.62 -1.90
N HIS A 74 -15.43 6.53 -0.97
CA HIS A 74 -15.35 7.28 0.28
C HIS A 74 -14.44 6.52 1.26
N VAL A 75 -13.21 7.00 1.46
CA VAL A 75 -12.23 6.39 2.35
C VAL A 75 -12.36 6.97 3.74
N GLU A 76 -12.62 6.13 4.74
CA GLU A 76 -12.75 6.55 6.16
C GLU A 76 -11.46 6.32 6.98
N ARG A 77 -10.65 5.33 6.61
CA ARG A 77 -9.44 4.96 7.35
C ARG A 77 -8.35 4.43 6.42
N ALA A 78 -7.10 4.78 6.73
CA ALA A 78 -5.93 4.26 6.03
C ALA A 78 -4.95 3.58 6.98
N TYR A 79 -4.62 2.32 6.69
CA TYR A 79 -3.61 1.53 7.40
C TYR A 79 -2.27 1.61 6.68
N GLY A 80 -1.19 1.74 7.46
CA GLY A 80 0.18 1.69 6.96
C GLY A 80 1.16 1.22 8.04
N ASP A 81 2.30 0.72 7.62
CA ASP A 81 3.38 0.38 8.54
C ASP A 81 4.29 1.60 8.81
N GLY A 82 5.39 1.38 9.54
CA GLY A 82 6.35 2.43 9.90
C GLY A 82 7.10 3.05 8.71
N ALA A 83 7.02 2.47 7.50
CA ALA A 83 7.58 3.08 6.30
C ALA A 83 6.79 4.34 5.90
N TYR A 84 5.49 4.35 6.21
CA TYR A 84 4.57 5.46 5.94
C TYR A 84 4.46 6.47 7.09
N ASP A 85 5.23 6.31 8.17
CA ASP A 85 5.31 7.28 9.27
C ASP A 85 5.99 8.58 8.82
N ALA A 86 5.23 9.43 8.16
CA ALA A 86 5.66 10.75 7.69
C ALA A 86 4.60 11.81 8.00
N ARG A 87 5.05 13.02 8.41
CA ARG A 87 4.13 14.12 8.71
C ARG A 87 3.19 14.46 7.56
N ALA A 88 3.71 14.40 6.33
CA ALA A 88 2.92 14.68 5.13
C ALA A 88 1.72 13.73 5.01
N ASN A 89 1.91 12.44 5.32
CA ASN A 89 0.83 11.45 5.25
C ASN A 89 -0.24 11.70 6.32
N PHE A 90 0.18 11.96 7.58
CA PHE A 90 -0.77 12.30 8.64
C PHE A 90 -1.55 13.57 8.34
N ASN A 91 -0.88 14.61 7.80
CA ASN A 91 -1.55 15.85 7.43
C ASN A 91 -2.51 15.65 6.24
N LEU A 92 -2.14 14.81 5.28
CA LEU A 92 -2.99 14.49 4.13
C LEU A 92 -4.26 13.75 4.58
N LEU A 93 -4.12 12.78 5.47
CA LEU A 93 -5.27 12.05 6.04
C LEU A 93 -6.17 12.98 6.86
N ASP A 94 -5.60 13.80 7.73
CA ASP A 94 -6.31 14.79 8.55
C ASP A 94 -7.09 15.79 7.69
N ALA A 95 -6.45 16.35 6.66
CA ALA A 95 -7.09 17.28 5.73
C ALA A 95 -8.29 16.70 4.97
N ASN A 96 -8.36 15.38 4.83
CA ASN A 96 -9.46 14.66 4.17
C ASN A 96 -10.41 13.97 5.16
N GLY A 97 -10.26 14.19 6.47
CA GLY A 97 -11.10 13.57 7.50
C GLY A 97 -10.92 12.05 7.61
N ILE A 98 -9.77 11.50 7.17
CA ILE A 98 -9.48 10.08 7.16
C ILE A 98 -8.74 9.68 8.43
N ASP A 99 -9.21 8.64 9.11
CA ASP A 99 -8.56 8.12 10.31
C ASP A 99 -7.22 7.45 9.97
N ALA A 100 -6.15 7.95 10.60
CA ALA A 100 -4.79 7.47 10.39
C ALA A 100 -4.48 6.26 11.28
N ALA A 101 -4.49 5.05 10.73
CA ALA A 101 -4.03 3.82 11.38
C ALA A 101 -2.60 3.45 10.92
N ILE A 102 -1.67 4.41 11.02
CA ILE A 102 -0.27 4.24 10.65
C ILE A 102 0.57 3.95 11.90
N LYS A 103 1.31 2.84 11.89
CA LYS A 103 2.26 2.53 12.95
C LYS A 103 3.43 3.51 12.92
N VAL A 104 3.67 4.20 14.03
CA VAL A 104 4.83 5.09 14.13
C VAL A 104 6.13 4.31 14.35
N ARG A 105 7.24 4.89 13.93
CA ARG A 105 8.58 4.28 14.10
C ARG A 105 8.95 4.20 15.59
N LYS A 106 9.76 3.20 15.96
CA LYS A 106 10.19 2.97 17.35
C LYS A 106 10.86 4.19 18.00
N ASN A 107 11.56 5.00 17.19
CA ASN A 107 12.24 6.22 17.64
C ASN A 107 11.43 7.50 17.41
N ALA A 108 10.12 7.38 17.18
CA ALA A 108 9.26 8.52 17.00
C ALA A 108 9.17 9.35 18.29
N VAL A 109 9.24 10.67 18.12
CA VAL A 109 9.17 11.62 19.25
C VAL A 109 7.87 12.43 19.10
N PRO A 110 7.12 12.66 20.20
CA PRO A 110 5.83 13.35 20.18
C PRO A 110 5.99 14.88 20.04
N LYS A 111 6.65 15.32 18.95
CA LYS A 111 6.84 16.72 18.59
C LYS A 111 5.95 17.05 17.39
N ALA A 112 5.16 18.12 17.50
CA ALA A 112 4.25 18.54 16.42
C ALA A 112 5.02 18.85 15.12
N ARG A 113 5.98 19.76 15.14
CA ARG A 113 6.85 20.11 14.00
C ARG A 113 6.12 20.10 12.65
N GLY A 114 4.91 20.72 12.58
CA GLY A 114 4.10 20.78 11.36
C GLY A 114 3.11 19.63 11.15
N SER A 115 2.92 18.73 12.14
CA SER A 115 1.86 17.72 12.12
C SER A 115 1.40 17.42 13.55
N TYR A 116 0.25 18.00 13.91
CA TYR A 116 -0.36 17.75 15.22
C TYR A 116 -0.93 16.34 15.32
N THR A 117 -1.57 15.87 14.26
CA THR A 117 -2.17 14.53 14.16
C THR A 117 -1.11 13.44 14.36
N ARG A 118 0.07 13.58 13.72
CA ARG A 118 1.17 12.65 13.95
C ARG A 118 1.66 12.67 15.39
N LYS A 119 1.74 13.87 16.02
CA LYS A 119 2.11 13.98 17.44
C LYS A 119 1.16 13.17 18.32
N LEU A 120 -0.16 13.32 18.11
CA LEU A 120 -1.17 12.55 18.85
C LEU A 120 -0.99 11.04 18.65
N ALA A 121 -0.84 10.59 17.40
CA ALA A 121 -0.61 9.17 17.09
C ALA A 121 0.64 8.60 17.79
N VAL A 122 1.73 9.39 17.89
CA VAL A 122 2.92 8.97 18.64
C VAL A 122 2.61 8.83 20.13
N MET A 123 1.89 9.80 20.72
CA MET A 123 1.54 9.77 22.15
C MET A 123 0.63 8.58 22.48
N GLU A 124 -0.38 8.32 21.66
CA GLU A 124 -1.31 7.20 21.83
C GLU A 124 -0.57 5.86 21.78
N GLN A 125 0.25 5.64 20.73
CA GLN A 125 0.99 4.40 20.56
C GLN A 125 2.09 4.18 21.61
N GLN A 126 2.69 5.26 22.15
CA GLN A 126 3.66 5.16 23.24
C GLN A 126 3.00 4.90 24.59
N LYS A 127 1.76 5.37 24.78
CA LYS A 127 1.00 5.16 26.02
C LYS A 127 0.57 3.70 26.14
N ASP A 128 -0.09 3.17 25.13
CA ASP A 128 -0.57 1.78 25.09
C ASP A 128 -0.78 1.32 23.65
N PHE A 129 0.22 0.63 23.11
CA PHE A 129 0.18 0.14 21.74
C PHE A 129 -0.87 -0.94 21.50
N ASP A 130 -1.13 -1.79 22.48
CA ASP A 130 -2.08 -2.90 22.33
C ASP A 130 -3.52 -2.40 22.33
N THR A 131 -3.84 -1.41 23.17
CA THR A 131 -5.14 -0.73 23.14
C THR A 131 -5.31 0.03 21.82
N TRP A 132 -4.33 0.82 21.38
CA TRP A 132 -4.35 1.51 20.08
C TRP A 132 -4.58 0.52 18.93
N LYS A 133 -3.87 -0.61 18.93
CA LYS A 133 -4.01 -1.65 17.89
C LYS A 133 -5.43 -2.21 17.80
N LYS A 134 -6.08 -2.41 18.94
CA LYS A 134 -7.48 -2.89 19.01
C LYS A 134 -8.46 -1.82 18.52
N GLU A 135 -8.37 -0.60 19.04
CA GLU A 135 -9.25 0.52 18.69
C GLU A 135 -9.16 0.87 17.21
N LYS A 136 -7.96 0.90 16.65
CA LYS A 136 -7.73 1.13 15.21
C LYS A 136 -8.00 -0.08 14.34
N ARG A 137 -8.29 -1.27 14.91
CA ARG A 137 -8.39 -2.53 14.15
C ARG A 137 -7.15 -2.77 13.27
N TYR A 138 -5.97 -2.45 13.79
CA TYR A 138 -4.72 -2.43 13.03
C TYR A 138 -4.35 -3.79 12.39
N GLY A 139 -4.96 -4.89 12.84
CA GLY A 139 -4.88 -6.18 12.20
C GLY A 139 -5.37 -6.21 10.75
N ASP A 140 -6.30 -5.33 10.39
CA ASP A 140 -6.83 -5.21 9.03
C ASP A 140 -5.76 -4.83 8.00
N ARG A 141 -4.63 -4.24 8.43
CA ARG A 141 -3.45 -3.98 7.61
C ARG A 141 -2.94 -5.22 6.87
N TRP A 142 -3.04 -6.41 7.48
CA TRP A 142 -2.56 -7.66 6.88
C TRP A 142 -3.28 -8.04 5.58
N SER A 143 -4.42 -7.42 5.29
CA SER A 143 -5.18 -7.68 4.05
C SER A 143 -4.35 -7.42 2.79
N VAL A 144 -3.51 -6.38 2.78
CA VAL A 144 -2.65 -6.07 1.64
C VAL A 144 -1.56 -7.13 1.43
N GLU A 145 -1.00 -7.70 2.50
CA GLU A 145 -0.04 -8.80 2.40
C GLU A 145 -0.72 -10.06 1.83
N GLY A 146 -1.97 -10.31 2.23
CA GLY A 146 -2.81 -11.37 1.65
C GLY A 146 -3.03 -11.18 0.15
N ALA A 147 -3.33 -9.95 -0.30
CA ALA A 147 -3.49 -9.62 -1.71
C ALA A 147 -2.19 -9.84 -2.49
N PHE A 148 -1.04 -9.37 -2.00
CA PHE A 148 0.26 -9.66 -2.62
C PHE A 148 0.53 -11.15 -2.76
N SER A 149 0.29 -11.90 -1.69
CA SER A 149 0.48 -13.36 -1.69
C SER A 149 -0.40 -14.04 -2.74
N CYS A 150 -1.68 -13.67 -2.82
CA CYS A 150 -2.62 -14.21 -3.81
C CYS A 150 -2.21 -13.84 -5.24
N ILE A 151 -1.89 -12.57 -5.52
CA ILE A 151 -1.45 -12.11 -6.85
C ILE A 151 -0.20 -12.89 -7.29
N LYS A 152 0.79 -13.02 -6.41
CA LYS A 152 2.02 -13.75 -6.70
C LYS A 152 1.78 -15.24 -6.93
N ARG A 153 0.89 -15.86 -6.16
CA ARG A 153 0.56 -17.28 -6.29
C ARG A 153 -0.21 -17.58 -7.59
N ILE A 154 -1.13 -16.70 -8.00
CA ILE A 154 -1.98 -16.90 -9.19
C ILE A 154 -1.21 -16.57 -10.47
N PHE A 155 -0.48 -15.45 -10.49
CA PHE A 155 0.12 -14.90 -11.70
C PHE A 155 1.66 -14.99 -11.73
N GLY A 156 2.27 -15.61 -10.71
CA GLY A 156 3.72 -15.68 -10.56
C GLY A 156 4.34 -14.41 -9.95
N GLU A 157 5.56 -14.57 -9.45
CA GLU A 157 6.34 -13.51 -8.78
C GLU A 157 7.17 -12.66 -9.75
N TYR A 158 6.80 -12.64 -11.03
CA TYR A 158 7.57 -11.96 -12.06
C TYR A 158 6.68 -11.28 -13.10
N VAL A 159 7.29 -10.37 -13.86
CA VAL A 159 6.70 -9.78 -15.06
C VAL A 159 7.43 -10.29 -16.31
N SER A 160 6.69 -10.52 -17.39
CA SER A 160 7.21 -11.00 -18.68
C SER A 160 7.56 -9.85 -19.63
N ALA A 161 6.93 -8.71 -19.47
CA ALA A 161 7.16 -7.54 -20.29
C ALA A 161 8.59 -7.02 -20.15
N LYS A 162 9.12 -6.40 -21.23
CA LYS A 162 10.52 -5.91 -21.28
C LYS A 162 10.64 -4.40 -21.05
N LYS A 163 9.61 -3.62 -21.39
CA LYS A 163 9.60 -2.16 -21.21
C LYS A 163 8.88 -1.82 -19.92
N PHE A 164 9.39 -0.86 -19.14
CA PHE A 164 8.81 -0.47 -17.85
C PHE A 164 7.30 -0.18 -17.96
N VAL A 165 6.89 0.62 -18.96
CA VAL A 165 5.47 0.94 -19.19
C VAL A 165 4.62 -0.34 -19.37
N ASN A 166 5.14 -1.34 -20.07
CA ASN A 166 4.43 -2.61 -20.28
C ASN A 166 4.46 -3.49 -19.02
N MET A 167 5.54 -3.43 -18.22
CA MET A 167 5.61 -4.10 -16.92
C MET A 167 4.56 -3.53 -15.95
N ALA A 168 4.41 -2.20 -15.92
CA ALA A 168 3.38 -1.55 -15.13
C ALA A 168 1.98 -1.97 -15.59
N LYS A 169 1.69 -1.95 -16.89
CA LYS A 169 0.42 -2.42 -17.45
C LYS A 169 0.15 -3.89 -17.11
N GLU A 170 1.16 -4.76 -17.20
CA GLU A 170 1.05 -6.18 -16.83
C GLU A 170 0.63 -6.33 -15.37
N MET A 171 1.25 -5.56 -14.45
CA MET A 171 0.88 -5.60 -13.05
C MET A 171 -0.52 -5.04 -12.77
N THR A 172 -0.92 -3.96 -13.45
CA THR A 172 -2.29 -3.43 -13.36
C THR A 172 -3.31 -4.45 -13.84
N MET A 173 -3.03 -5.17 -14.94
CA MET A 173 -3.89 -6.25 -15.42
C MET A 173 -3.99 -7.40 -14.42
N LYS A 174 -2.86 -7.81 -13.80
CA LYS A 174 -2.86 -8.87 -12.77
C LYS A 174 -3.71 -8.46 -11.56
N ALA A 175 -3.62 -7.21 -11.11
CA ALA A 175 -4.46 -6.69 -10.03
C ALA A 175 -5.95 -6.65 -10.42
N SER A 176 -6.27 -6.24 -11.64
CA SER A 176 -7.65 -6.24 -12.15
C SER A 176 -8.25 -7.65 -12.23
N LEU A 177 -7.46 -8.62 -12.71
CA LEU A 177 -7.87 -10.03 -12.74
C LEU A 177 -8.02 -10.62 -11.34
N TYR A 178 -7.14 -10.25 -10.41
CA TYR A 178 -7.27 -10.61 -9.00
C TYR A 178 -8.60 -10.11 -8.43
N ASN A 179 -8.98 -8.85 -8.66
CA ASN A 179 -10.26 -8.31 -8.22
C ASN A 179 -11.45 -9.10 -8.83
N LEU A 180 -11.36 -9.45 -10.11
CA LEU A 180 -12.38 -10.27 -10.76
C LEU A 180 -12.54 -11.62 -10.05
N PHE A 181 -11.43 -12.31 -9.72
CA PHE A 181 -11.48 -13.57 -8.98
C PHE A 181 -12.07 -13.42 -7.58
N ILE A 182 -11.71 -12.36 -6.86
CA ILE A 182 -12.30 -12.07 -5.54
C ILE A 182 -13.82 -11.92 -5.65
N ARG A 183 -14.32 -11.13 -6.59
CA ARG A 183 -15.76 -10.93 -6.80
C ARG A 183 -16.49 -12.24 -7.16
N MET A 184 -15.88 -13.05 -8.00
CA MET A 184 -16.45 -14.36 -8.38
C MET A 184 -16.50 -15.35 -7.21
N THR A 185 -15.56 -15.25 -6.27
CA THR A 185 -15.54 -16.15 -5.10
C THR A 185 -16.45 -15.65 -3.99
N MET A 186 -16.55 -14.33 -3.76
CA MET A 186 -17.43 -13.74 -2.76
C MET A 186 -18.91 -13.73 -3.18
N GLY A 187 -19.21 -13.67 -4.48
CA GLY A 187 -20.58 -13.72 -5.01
C GLY A 187 -21.20 -15.13 -5.05
N ARG A 188 -20.52 -16.15 -4.53
CA ARG A 188 -21.03 -17.54 -4.47
C ARG A 188 -21.46 -17.96 -3.04
N GLY A 189 -21.51 -17.00 -2.08
CA GLY A 189 -21.95 -17.26 -0.72
C GLY A 189 -23.39 -16.79 -0.48
#